data_2c3a766e1ade203bb9d704e9fbd8e570
#
_entry.id   2c3a766e1ade203bb9d704e9fbd8e570
#
_cell.length_a   1.000
_cell.length_b   1.000
_cell.length_c   1.000
_cell.angle_alpha   90.00
_cell.angle_beta   90.00
_cell.angle_gamma   90.00
#
_symmetry.space_group_name_H-M   'P 1'
#
loop_
_entity.id
_entity.type
_entity.pdbx_description
1 polymer ?
#
loop_
_entity_poly.entity_id
_entity_poly.type
_entity_poly.pdbx_seq_one_letter_code
_entity_poly.pdbx_strand_id
1 'polypeptide(L)'
;DGVARTSGLGNVMSSELVEFPNNVFGMALNLEEENVGVVLFGDSSLVKEGDTVKRTGKVVEVPVGKELLGRVVSPLGVPMDGKGPINAKHSLPIERKALGVMQRFPVKEPLQTGLKSIDSMIPIGRGQRELIIGDRQTGKSAIATDTIINQKSTHSGDSPVYCVYVAVGQKASTVAKLVGELEANGAMEYTTVVVANASDPAPLQYIAPYSGCAMGEYYRDNGMHGLIVYDDLSKQATAYRQMSLVLRRPPGREAFPGDVFYLHSRLLERSSKLSEDLGSGSLTALPVIETQEGDVSAYIPTNVISITDGQIYLDTNLFNGGVRPAVDVGLSVSRVGGSAQIKAMKKIAGKLRLDLAQFRELEAFAKFASDLDEATAAQITRGRRMVEILKQNQYVPMATASQVIIIYAASQGYLDDVELESVKEFEIGLLEHFTSKAPECIKEIDDTGDIGDKLADKMNKKIEEFKKSF
;
A
#
# COMPACT_ATOMS: atom_id res chain seq x y z
N ASP A 1 -30.32 2.02 11.52
CA ASP A 1 -28.97 2.50 11.90
C ASP A 1 -27.87 1.42 11.86
N GLY A 2 -28.19 0.21 11.34
CA GLY A 2 -27.23 -0.89 11.19
C GLY A 2 -26.84 -1.62 12.49
N VAL A 3 -27.56 -1.38 13.59
CA VAL A 3 -27.35 -2.05 14.87
C VAL A 3 -28.69 -2.57 15.40
N ALA A 4 -28.72 -3.82 15.83
CA ALA A 4 -29.83 -4.44 16.55
C ALA A 4 -29.43 -4.73 18.00
N ARG A 5 -30.36 -4.54 18.93
CA ARG A 5 -30.23 -5.00 20.30
C ARG A 5 -31.07 -6.26 20.47
N THR A 6 -30.43 -7.33 20.90
CA THR A 6 -31.07 -8.65 21.04
C THR A 6 -30.98 -9.11 22.46
N SER A 7 -32.02 -9.78 22.93
CA SER A 7 -32.08 -10.42 24.27
C SER A 7 -32.05 -11.94 24.14
N GLY A 8 -31.73 -12.64 25.22
CA GLY A 8 -31.74 -14.09 25.25
C GLY A 8 -30.57 -14.81 24.59
N LEU A 9 -29.54 -14.09 24.15
CA LEU A 9 -28.31 -14.64 23.55
C LEU A 9 -27.19 -14.84 24.60
N GLY A 10 -27.48 -15.25 25.80
CA GLY A 10 -26.53 -15.35 26.92
C GLY A 10 -25.26 -16.16 26.68
N ASN A 11 -25.27 -17.05 25.71
CA ASN A 11 -24.12 -17.90 25.36
C ASN A 11 -23.43 -17.49 24.04
N VAL A 12 -23.75 -16.32 23.46
CA VAL A 12 -23.14 -15.86 22.20
C VAL A 12 -21.67 -15.48 22.43
N MET A 13 -20.82 -15.85 21.48
CA MET A 13 -19.41 -15.46 21.50
C MET A 13 -19.22 -14.05 20.93
N SER A 14 -18.19 -13.35 21.37
CA SER A 14 -17.75 -12.11 20.71
C SER A 14 -17.37 -12.41 19.26
N SER A 15 -17.79 -11.53 18.33
CA SER A 15 -17.62 -11.71 16.88
C SER A 15 -18.34 -12.93 16.29
N GLU A 16 -19.29 -13.51 17.01
CA GLU A 16 -20.13 -14.61 16.49
C GLU A 16 -21.09 -14.05 15.42
N LEU A 17 -21.19 -14.78 14.31
CA LEU A 17 -22.20 -14.54 13.29
C LEU A 17 -23.57 -14.97 13.80
N VAL A 18 -24.55 -14.10 13.68
CA VAL A 18 -25.95 -14.37 14.02
C VAL A 18 -26.86 -14.14 12.82
N GLU A 19 -27.94 -14.89 12.73
CA GLU A 19 -28.87 -14.87 11.62
C GLU A 19 -30.23 -14.29 12.05
N PHE A 20 -30.67 -13.29 11.30
CA PHE A 20 -32.00 -12.68 11.40
C PHE A 20 -32.92 -13.21 10.30
N PRO A 21 -34.24 -12.98 10.37
CA PRO A 21 -35.14 -13.21 9.25
C PRO A 21 -34.69 -12.52 7.97
N ASN A 22 -35.21 -12.96 6.82
CA ASN A 22 -34.89 -12.42 5.50
C ASN A 22 -33.41 -12.53 5.06
N ASN A 23 -32.69 -13.54 5.60
CA ASN A 23 -31.25 -13.75 5.32
C ASN A 23 -30.36 -12.54 5.67
N VAL A 24 -30.76 -11.75 6.64
CA VAL A 24 -29.89 -10.71 7.19
C VAL A 24 -28.98 -11.33 8.24
N PHE A 25 -27.70 -11.11 8.09
CA PHE A 25 -26.68 -11.54 9.04
C PHE A 25 -26.16 -10.36 9.85
N GLY A 26 -25.66 -10.67 11.04
CA GLY A 26 -25.01 -9.68 11.88
C GLY A 26 -23.90 -10.31 12.70
N MET A 27 -23.11 -9.46 13.36
CA MET A 27 -22.03 -9.87 14.24
C MET A 27 -22.27 -9.35 15.65
N ALA A 28 -22.19 -10.23 16.63
CA ALA A 28 -22.27 -9.88 18.04
C ALA A 28 -21.03 -9.08 18.44
N LEU A 29 -21.20 -7.79 18.76
CA LEU A 29 -20.09 -6.87 19.02
C LEU A 29 -20.04 -6.36 20.45
N ASN A 30 -21.21 -6.15 21.08
CA ASN A 30 -21.31 -5.63 22.44
C ASN A 30 -22.06 -6.65 23.29
N LEU A 31 -21.36 -7.32 24.20
CA LEU A 31 -21.93 -8.31 25.09
C LEU A 31 -22.24 -7.65 26.44
N GLU A 32 -23.52 -7.43 26.72
CA GLU A 32 -24.02 -6.88 27.97
C GLU A 32 -24.79 -7.93 28.73
N GLU A 33 -25.03 -7.72 30.01
CA GLU A 33 -25.67 -8.71 30.90
C GLU A 33 -27.09 -9.07 30.43
N GLU A 34 -27.86 -8.08 29.99
CA GLU A 34 -29.26 -8.27 29.59
C GLU A 34 -29.49 -8.32 28.08
N ASN A 35 -28.53 -7.79 27.30
CA ASN A 35 -28.69 -7.70 25.87
C ASN A 35 -27.36 -7.81 25.14
N VAL A 36 -27.44 -8.08 23.84
CA VAL A 36 -26.29 -8.13 22.93
C VAL A 36 -26.48 -7.10 21.83
N GLY A 37 -25.52 -6.22 21.66
CA GLY A 37 -25.43 -5.31 20.52
C GLY A 37 -24.89 -6.03 19.29
N VAL A 38 -25.71 -6.16 18.27
CA VAL A 38 -25.38 -6.83 17.02
C VAL A 38 -25.29 -5.80 15.90
N VAL A 39 -24.19 -5.80 15.17
CA VAL A 39 -24.03 -4.97 13.96
C VAL A 39 -24.48 -5.76 12.73
N LEU A 40 -25.32 -5.15 11.90
CA LEU A 40 -25.98 -5.82 10.78
C LEU A 40 -25.15 -5.67 9.49
N PHE A 41 -25.00 -6.75 8.75
CA PHE A 41 -24.31 -6.82 7.45
C PHE A 41 -25.24 -6.68 6.25
N GLY A 42 -26.40 -6.07 6.44
CA GLY A 42 -27.39 -5.90 5.38
C GLY A 42 -28.32 -4.74 5.66
N ASP A 43 -29.43 -4.70 4.91
CA ASP A 43 -30.44 -3.67 5.08
C ASP A 43 -31.17 -3.82 6.42
N SER A 44 -30.93 -2.87 7.31
CA SER A 44 -31.55 -2.82 8.64
C SER A 44 -33.07 -2.65 8.60
N SER A 45 -33.63 -2.20 7.48
CA SER A 45 -35.11 -2.06 7.31
C SER A 45 -35.84 -3.41 7.27
N LEU A 46 -35.10 -4.47 6.97
CA LEU A 46 -35.63 -5.85 6.94
C LEU A 46 -35.70 -6.49 8.32
N VAL A 47 -35.11 -5.88 9.34
CA VAL A 47 -35.13 -6.36 10.72
C VAL A 47 -36.11 -5.53 11.56
N LYS A 48 -37.03 -6.20 12.24
CA LYS A 48 -38.12 -5.57 13.02
C LYS A 48 -38.02 -5.95 14.49
N GLU A 49 -38.62 -5.13 15.34
CA GLU A 49 -38.83 -5.47 16.75
C GLU A 49 -39.67 -6.76 16.90
N GLY A 50 -39.21 -7.65 17.75
CA GLY A 50 -39.82 -8.96 17.95
C GLY A 50 -39.34 -10.08 17.01
N ASP A 51 -38.47 -9.76 16.05
CA ASP A 51 -37.85 -10.77 15.19
C ASP A 51 -36.96 -11.72 16.00
N THR A 52 -36.98 -13.00 15.61
CA THR A 52 -36.15 -14.01 16.24
C THR A 52 -34.76 -14.04 15.64
N VAL A 53 -33.74 -13.95 16.49
CA VAL A 53 -32.33 -14.09 16.13
C VAL A 53 -31.80 -15.47 16.46
N LYS A 54 -31.04 -16.07 15.56
CA LYS A 54 -30.42 -17.39 15.77
C LYS A 54 -28.91 -17.26 15.84
N ARG A 55 -28.31 -17.95 16.80
CA ARG A 55 -26.86 -18.15 16.84
C ARG A 55 -26.43 -19.11 15.75
N THR A 56 -25.31 -18.83 15.10
CA THR A 56 -24.70 -19.80 14.16
C THR A 56 -23.66 -20.69 14.85
N GLY A 57 -23.17 -20.29 16.02
CA GLY A 57 -22.08 -20.97 16.72
C GLY A 57 -20.71 -20.81 16.03
N LYS A 58 -20.63 -19.92 15.04
CA LYS A 58 -19.40 -19.64 14.27
C LYS A 58 -19.07 -18.16 14.31
N VAL A 59 -17.79 -17.84 14.42
CA VAL A 59 -17.31 -16.47 14.20
C VAL A 59 -17.44 -16.09 12.71
N VAL A 60 -17.42 -14.81 12.41
CA VAL A 60 -17.48 -14.34 11.02
C VAL A 60 -16.23 -14.82 10.26
N GLU A 61 -16.45 -15.54 9.18
CA GLU A 61 -15.41 -16.09 8.31
C GLU A 61 -15.59 -15.60 6.87
N VAL A 62 -14.50 -15.63 6.10
CA VAL A 62 -14.52 -15.31 4.67
C VAL A 62 -13.83 -16.41 3.87
N PRO A 63 -14.27 -16.63 2.61
CA PRO A 63 -13.57 -17.53 1.71
C PRO A 63 -12.16 -17.00 1.44
N VAL A 64 -11.20 -17.90 1.33
CA VAL A 64 -9.80 -17.59 1.01
C VAL A 64 -9.26 -18.58 0.00
N GLY A 65 -8.23 -18.20 -0.74
CA GLY A 65 -7.59 -19.07 -1.69
C GLY A 65 -7.39 -18.43 -3.06
N LYS A 66 -6.74 -19.16 -3.95
CA LYS A 66 -6.46 -18.69 -5.32
C LYS A 66 -7.74 -18.55 -6.17
N GLU A 67 -8.83 -19.17 -5.75
CA GLU A 67 -10.14 -19.06 -6.40
C GLU A 67 -10.73 -17.65 -6.36
N LEU A 68 -10.20 -16.77 -5.50
CA LEU A 68 -10.58 -15.37 -5.42
C LEU A 68 -9.78 -14.46 -6.36
N LEU A 69 -8.74 -14.96 -6.99
CA LEU A 69 -7.95 -14.16 -7.93
C LEU A 69 -8.78 -13.75 -9.15
N GLY A 70 -8.65 -12.51 -9.57
CA GLY A 70 -9.44 -11.92 -10.64
C GLY A 70 -10.87 -11.55 -10.26
N ARG A 71 -11.23 -11.65 -8.98
CA ARG A 71 -12.60 -11.43 -8.50
C ARG A 71 -12.73 -10.13 -7.70
N VAL A 72 -13.92 -9.56 -7.79
CA VAL A 72 -14.36 -8.45 -6.95
C VAL A 72 -15.41 -8.98 -5.98
N VAL A 73 -15.16 -8.84 -4.69
CA VAL A 73 -16.00 -9.43 -3.64
C VAL A 73 -16.40 -8.41 -2.58
N SER A 74 -17.51 -8.67 -1.90
CA SER A 74 -17.92 -7.94 -0.69
C SER A 74 -17.02 -8.30 0.49
N PRO A 75 -17.11 -7.57 1.62
CA PRO A 75 -16.42 -7.95 2.87
C PRO A 75 -16.78 -9.32 3.44
N LEU A 76 -17.86 -9.91 3.02
CA LEU A 76 -18.26 -11.28 3.36
C LEU A 76 -17.82 -12.33 2.31
N GLY A 77 -17.07 -11.90 1.30
CA GLY A 77 -16.60 -12.78 0.23
C GLY A 77 -17.65 -13.10 -0.85
N VAL A 78 -18.77 -12.38 -0.87
CA VAL A 78 -19.81 -12.55 -1.89
C VAL A 78 -19.35 -11.89 -3.19
N PRO A 79 -19.42 -12.57 -4.36
CA PRO A 79 -19.06 -11.99 -5.65
C PRO A 79 -19.90 -10.75 -6.00
N MET A 80 -19.24 -9.69 -6.49
CA MET A 80 -19.87 -8.44 -6.92
C MET A 80 -19.62 -8.15 -8.41
N ASP A 81 -18.85 -9.01 -9.09
CA ASP A 81 -18.35 -8.82 -10.47
C ASP A 81 -19.21 -9.48 -11.56
N GLY A 82 -20.31 -10.12 -11.18
CA GLY A 82 -21.17 -10.82 -12.13
C GLY A 82 -20.56 -12.09 -12.76
N LYS A 83 -19.37 -12.51 -12.33
CA LYS A 83 -18.66 -13.69 -12.85
C LYS A 83 -19.11 -15.03 -12.22
N GLY A 84 -20.25 -15.04 -11.53
CA GLY A 84 -20.79 -16.25 -10.90
C GLY A 84 -20.18 -16.57 -9.52
N PRO A 85 -20.62 -17.67 -8.89
CA PRO A 85 -20.19 -18.04 -7.54
C PRO A 85 -18.70 -18.40 -7.48
N ILE A 86 -18.11 -18.23 -6.31
CA ILE A 86 -16.73 -18.61 -6.01
C ILE A 86 -16.75 -19.92 -5.22
N ASN A 87 -16.14 -20.96 -5.76
CA ASN A 87 -16.03 -22.25 -5.10
C ASN A 87 -14.73 -22.37 -4.31
N ALA A 88 -14.58 -21.50 -3.30
CA ALA A 88 -13.40 -21.52 -2.44
C ALA A 88 -13.39 -22.81 -1.58
N LYS A 89 -12.20 -23.40 -1.45
CA LYS A 89 -12.00 -24.65 -0.68
C LYS A 89 -11.76 -24.39 0.81
N HIS A 90 -11.36 -23.17 1.14
CA HIS A 90 -10.96 -22.78 2.49
C HIS A 90 -11.69 -21.50 2.92
N SER A 91 -11.92 -21.38 4.21
CA SER A 91 -12.36 -20.14 4.86
C SER A 91 -11.47 -19.84 6.05
N LEU A 92 -11.34 -18.55 6.39
CA LEU A 92 -10.62 -18.10 7.58
C LEU A 92 -11.45 -17.08 8.36
N PRO A 93 -11.38 -17.10 9.70
CA PRO A 93 -11.96 -16.05 10.52
C PRO A 93 -11.40 -14.69 10.13
N ILE A 94 -12.25 -13.66 10.05
CA ILE A 94 -11.81 -12.31 9.73
C ILE A 94 -10.98 -11.70 10.86
N GLU A 95 -11.31 -12.01 12.11
CA GLU A 95 -10.52 -11.61 13.28
C GLU A 95 -9.63 -12.76 13.74
N ARG A 96 -8.33 -12.57 13.56
CA ARG A 96 -7.29 -13.52 13.97
C ARG A 96 -6.24 -12.79 14.79
N LYS A 97 -5.69 -13.47 15.77
CA LYS A 97 -4.57 -12.95 16.55
C LYS A 97 -3.31 -12.87 15.69
N ALA A 98 -2.60 -11.75 15.76
CA ALA A 98 -1.30 -11.62 15.12
C ALA A 98 -0.30 -12.63 15.67
N LEU A 99 0.62 -13.07 14.81
CA LEU A 99 1.66 -14.03 15.19
C LEU A 99 2.66 -13.40 16.17
N GLY A 100 3.16 -14.22 17.09
CA GLY A 100 4.12 -13.82 18.10
C GLY A 100 5.52 -13.54 17.53
N VAL A 101 6.40 -12.97 18.37
CA VAL A 101 7.74 -12.56 17.98
C VAL A 101 8.58 -13.73 17.44
N MET A 102 8.48 -14.90 18.05
CA MET A 102 9.26 -16.09 17.67
C MET A 102 8.88 -16.68 16.30
N GLN A 103 7.72 -16.30 15.79
CA GLN A 103 7.19 -16.77 14.50
C GLN A 103 7.55 -15.84 13.35
N ARG A 104 8.14 -14.68 13.65
CA ARG A 104 8.49 -13.65 12.67
C ARG A 104 9.98 -13.71 12.33
N PHE A 105 10.28 -13.30 11.11
CA PHE A 105 11.64 -13.13 10.62
C PHE A 105 11.89 -11.66 10.23
N PRO A 106 13.12 -11.16 10.32
CA PRO A 106 13.47 -9.82 9.89
C PRO A 106 13.21 -9.61 8.39
N VAL A 107 12.65 -8.45 8.04
CA VAL A 107 12.39 -8.06 6.66
C VAL A 107 13.71 -7.72 5.97
N LYS A 108 14.04 -8.44 4.89
CA LYS A 108 15.26 -8.25 4.09
C LYS A 108 15.02 -8.32 2.58
N GLU A 109 13.94 -8.96 2.15
CA GLU A 109 13.62 -9.12 0.74
C GLU A 109 12.88 -7.89 0.24
N PRO A 110 13.29 -7.26 -0.89
CA PRO A 110 12.60 -6.11 -1.42
C PRO A 110 11.22 -6.46 -1.96
N LEU A 111 10.27 -5.56 -1.77
CA LEU A 111 9.03 -5.49 -2.52
C LEU A 111 9.12 -4.26 -3.40
N GLN A 112 9.39 -4.46 -4.68
CA GLN A 112 9.58 -3.37 -5.63
C GLN A 112 8.23 -2.74 -6.00
N THR A 113 8.14 -1.42 -5.85
CA THR A 113 6.93 -0.68 -6.23
C THR A 113 6.91 -0.31 -7.71
N GLY A 114 8.07 -0.30 -8.35
CA GLY A 114 8.27 0.19 -9.71
C GLY A 114 8.32 1.72 -9.80
N LEU A 115 8.31 2.41 -8.67
CA LEU A 115 8.37 3.86 -8.57
C LEU A 115 9.77 4.30 -8.13
N LYS A 116 10.47 5.05 -8.99
CA LYS A 116 11.85 5.48 -8.77
C LYS A 116 12.06 6.18 -7.43
N SER A 117 11.17 7.09 -7.07
CA SER A 117 11.24 7.85 -5.82
C SER A 117 11.09 7.00 -4.57
N ILE A 118 10.29 5.93 -4.64
CA ILE A 118 10.03 5.05 -3.50
C ILE A 118 11.12 3.99 -3.39
N ASP A 119 11.35 3.23 -4.46
CA ASP A 119 12.33 2.13 -4.45
C ASP A 119 13.75 2.60 -4.14
N SER A 120 14.10 3.84 -4.49
CA SER A 120 15.41 4.41 -4.18
C SER A 120 15.53 4.99 -2.77
N MET A 121 14.51 5.70 -2.27
CA MET A 121 14.63 6.49 -1.03
C MET A 121 13.84 5.95 0.15
N ILE A 122 12.76 5.22 -0.11
CA ILE A 122 11.82 4.72 0.90
C ILE A 122 11.50 3.26 0.59
N PRO A 123 12.51 2.38 0.55
CA PRO A 123 12.32 1.00 0.11
C PRO A 123 11.39 0.23 1.02
N ILE A 124 10.57 -0.61 0.41
CA ILE A 124 9.61 -1.48 1.08
C ILE A 124 10.12 -2.92 1.00
N GLY A 125 10.04 -3.63 2.11
CA GLY A 125 10.39 -5.05 2.18
C GLY A 125 9.17 -5.95 2.32
N ARG A 126 9.30 -7.20 1.91
CA ARG A 126 8.26 -8.22 2.02
C ARG A 126 7.97 -8.54 3.49
N GLY A 127 6.76 -8.24 3.93
CA GLY A 127 6.33 -8.35 5.32
C GLY A 127 6.35 -7.04 6.10
N GLN A 128 6.75 -5.93 5.48
CA GLN A 128 6.72 -4.59 6.06
C GLN A 128 5.33 -3.99 6.01
N ARG A 129 5.06 -3.04 6.91
CA ARG A 129 3.88 -2.18 6.92
C ARG A 129 4.32 -0.77 6.60
N GLU A 130 4.07 -0.31 5.40
CA GLU A 130 4.44 1.04 4.97
C GLU A 130 3.19 1.87 4.72
N LEU A 131 3.03 2.95 5.48
CA LEU A 131 1.88 3.85 5.39
C LEU A 131 2.00 4.76 4.17
N ILE A 132 0.91 4.91 3.40
CA ILE A 132 0.78 5.95 2.39
C ILE A 132 -0.15 7.03 2.95
N ILE A 133 0.36 8.23 3.17
CA ILE A 133 -0.35 9.30 3.86
C ILE A 133 -0.28 10.62 3.08
N GLY A 134 -1.36 11.37 3.07
CA GLY A 134 -1.45 12.68 2.43
C GLY A 134 -2.89 13.13 2.24
N ASP A 135 -3.05 14.35 1.77
CA ASP A 135 -4.36 14.94 1.52
C ASP A 135 -5.12 14.25 0.38
N ARG A 136 -6.37 14.61 0.24
CA ARG A 136 -7.23 14.09 -0.82
C ARG A 136 -6.64 14.40 -2.20
N GLN A 137 -6.69 13.42 -3.12
CA GLN A 137 -6.22 13.55 -4.51
C GLN A 137 -4.71 13.83 -4.70
N THR A 138 -3.88 13.51 -3.73
CA THR A 138 -2.41 13.63 -3.85
C THR A 138 -1.73 12.42 -4.52
N GLY A 139 -2.49 11.41 -4.94
CA GLY A 139 -1.95 10.23 -5.65
C GLY A 139 -1.74 8.98 -4.78
N LYS A 140 -2.29 8.92 -3.55
CA LYS A 140 -2.16 7.76 -2.65
C LYS A 140 -2.56 6.44 -3.31
N SER A 141 -3.77 6.38 -3.86
CA SER A 141 -4.30 5.18 -4.53
C SER A 141 -3.50 4.83 -5.81
N ALA A 142 -2.95 5.83 -6.50
CA ALA A 142 -2.11 5.61 -7.68
C ALA A 142 -0.81 4.86 -7.32
N ILE A 143 -0.13 5.25 -6.24
CA ILE A 143 1.07 4.55 -5.74
C ILE A 143 0.73 3.09 -5.40
N ALA A 144 -0.38 2.87 -4.71
CA ALA A 144 -0.83 1.52 -4.37
C ALA A 144 -1.13 0.68 -5.62
N THR A 145 -1.81 1.27 -6.61
CA THR A 145 -2.14 0.60 -7.88
C THR A 145 -0.87 0.29 -8.69
N ASP A 146 0.06 1.24 -8.82
CA ASP A 146 1.34 1.04 -9.48
C ASP A 146 2.14 -0.09 -8.83
N THR A 147 2.15 -0.14 -7.50
CA THR A 147 2.81 -1.22 -6.75
C THR A 147 2.22 -2.58 -7.09
N ILE A 148 0.89 -2.69 -7.20
CA ILE A 148 0.22 -3.94 -7.61
C ILE A 148 0.58 -4.29 -9.06
N ILE A 149 0.50 -3.34 -9.98
CA ILE A 149 0.84 -3.56 -11.41
C ILE A 149 2.28 -4.06 -11.53
N ASN A 150 3.21 -3.51 -10.76
CA ASN A 150 4.61 -3.91 -10.80
C ASN A 150 4.85 -5.36 -10.35
N GLN A 151 3.95 -5.95 -9.56
CA GLN A 151 4.09 -7.35 -9.12
C GLN A 151 3.95 -8.36 -10.27
N LYS A 152 3.48 -7.94 -11.44
CA LYS A 152 3.40 -8.81 -12.64
C LYS A 152 4.74 -9.50 -12.94
N SER A 153 5.84 -8.80 -12.78
CA SER A 153 7.19 -9.33 -13.00
C SER A 153 7.53 -10.49 -12.05
N THR A 154 6.99 -10.49 -10.83
CA THR A 154 7.26 -11.55 -9.83
C THR A 154 6.60 -12.88 -10.21
N HIS A 155 5.54 -12.85 -11.04
CA HIS A 155 4.83 -14.04 -11.51
C HIS A 155 5.56 -14.79 -12.63
N SER A 156 6.62 -14.20 -13.19
CA SER A 156 7.53 -14.88 -14.11
C SER A 156 8.70 -15.58 -13.41
N GLY A 157 8.83 -15.38 -12.08
CA GLY A 157 9.89 -15.94 -11.24
C GLY A 157 9.37 -16.92 -10.18
N ASP A 158 10.26 -17.32 -9.28
CA ASP A 158 9.98 -18.35 -8.25
C ASP A 158 9.25 -17.81 -7.02
N SER A 159 9.09 -16.50 -6.90
CA SER A 159 8.52 -15.84 -5.72
C SER A 159 7.38 -14.88 -6.06
N PRO A 160 6.25 -15.37 -6.60
CA PRO A 160 5.12 -14.53 -6.99
C PRO A 160 4.48 -13.84 -5.79
N VAL A 161 4.04 -12.61 -6.01
CA VAL A 161 3.32 -11.80 -5.00
C VAL A 161 1.85 -11.71 -5.40
N TYR A 162 0.98 -12.26 -4.55
CA TYR A 162 -0.48 -12.19 -4.71
C TYR A 162 -1.01 -10.95 -4.01
N CYS A 163 -1.93 -10.24 -4.64
CA CYS A 163 -2.38 -8.94 -4.18
C CYS A 163 -3.82 -8.98 -3.69
N VAL A 164 -4.11 -8.21 -2.64
CA VAL A 164 -5.46 -7.93 -2.16
C VAL A 164 -5.62 -6.41 -2.06
N TYR A 165 -6.59 -5.87 -2.78
CA TYR A 165 -6.94 -4.45 -2.67
C TYR A 165 -8.26 -4.31 -1.92
N VAL A 166 -8.24 -3.60 -0.79
CA VAL A 166 -9.42 -3.37 0.03
C VAL A 166 -9.88 -1.92 -0.15
N ALA A 167 -10.98 -1.73 -0.86
CA ALA A 167 -11.61 -0.43 -1.04
C ALA A 167 -12.64 -0.20 0.09
N VAL A 168 -12.39 0.77 0.95
CA VAL A 168 -13.24 1.09 2.10
C VAL A 168 -13.90 2.45 1.91
N GLY A 169 -15.23 2.49 1.87
CA GLY A 169 -16.00 3.71 1.75
C GLY A 169 -15.71 4.50 0.46
N GLN A 170 -15.29 3.80 -0.60
CA GLN A 170 -15.05 4.38 -1.92
C GLN A 170 -16.34 4.47 -2.74
N LYS A 171 -16.38 5.40 -3.69
CA LYS A 171 -17.48 5.45 -4.67
C LYS A 171 -17.38 4.27 -5.63
N ALA A 172 -18.50 3.65 -5.99
CA ALA A 172 -18.53 2.54 -6.94
C ALA A 172 -17.82 2.87 -8.28
N SER A 173 -17.96 4.10 -8.77
CA SER A 173 -17.27 4.56 -9.99
C SER A 173 -15.73 4.58 -9.84
N THR A 174 -15.23 4.91 -8.67
CA THR A 174 -13.79 4.90 -8.37
C THR A 174 -13.26 3.47 -8.35
N VAL A 175 -14.01 2.56 -7.75
CA VAL A 175 -13.65 1.13 -7.71
C VAL A 175 -13.69 0.53 -9.12
N ALA A 176 -14.73 0.84 -9.91
CA ALA A 176 -14.84 0.38 -11.29
C ALA A 176 -13.65 0.84 -12.15
N LYS A 177 -13.23 2.10 -11.99
CA LYS A 177 -12.03 2.63 -12.67
C LYS A 177 -10.78 1.87 -12.24
N LEU A 178 -10.59 1.65 -10.94
CA LEU A 178 -9.45 0.88 -10.41
C LEU A 178 -9.39 -0.53 -11.01
N VAL A 179 -10.51 -1.24 -10.99
CA VAL A 179 -10.59 -2.60 -11.56
C VAL A 179 -10.25 -2.57 -13.05
N GLY A 180 -10.78 -1.61 -13.81
CA GLY A 180 -10.47 -1.43 -15.23
C GLY A 180 -8.98 -1.18 -15.48
N GLU A 181 -8.31 -0.38 -14.66
CA GLU A 181 -6.86 -0.15 -14.77
C GLU A 181 -6.05 -1.42 -14.44
N LEU A 182 -6.45 -2.17 -13.41
CA LEU A 182 -5.80 -3.43 -13.07
C LEU A 182 -6.01 -4.49 -14.19
N GLU A 183 -7.20 -4.56 -14.78
CA GLU A 183 -7.49 -5.46 -15.91
C GLU A 183 -6.67 -5.07 -17.15
N ALA A 184 -6.63 -3.78 -17.50
CA ALA A 184 -5.88 -3.28 -18.65
C ALA A 184 -4.38 -3.61 -18.58
N ASN A 185 -3.82 -3.65 -17.37
CA ASN A 185 -2.42 -3.99 -17.11
C ASN A 185 -2.20 -5.49 -16.84
N GLY A 186 -3.24 -6.32 -16.86
CA GLY A 186 -3.18 -7.75 -16.55
C GLY A 186 -2.93 -8.06 -15.08
N ALA A 187 -3.11 -7.08 -14.20
CA ALA A 187 -2.85 -7.23 -12.76
C ALA A 187 -4.00 -7.92 -12.01
N MET A 188 -5.20 -7.98 -12.59
CA MET A 188 -6.31 -8.74 -12.00
C MET A 188 -6.05 -10.24 -11.93
N GLU A 189 -5.19 -10.79 -12.77
CA GLU A 189 -4.88 -12.24 -12.76
C GLU A 189 -4.32 -12.71 -11.41
N TYR A 190 -3.67 -11.83 -10.65
CA TYR A 190 -3.09 -12.13 -9.34
C TYR A 190 -3.63 -11.24 -8.22
N THR A 191 -4.74 -10.56 -8.45
CA THR A 191 -5.33 -9.60 -7.49
C THR A 191 -6.77 -9.98 -7.14
N THR A 192 -7.09 -9.88 -5.86
CA THR A 192 -8.47 -9.92 -5.34
C THR A 192 -8.85 -8.52 -4.87
N VAL A 193 -10.03 -8.04 -5.25
CA VAL A 193 -10.54 -6.73 -4.81
C VAL A 193 -11.70 -6.93 -3.85
N VAL A 194 -11.56 -6.42 -2.62
CA VAL A 194 -12.61 -6.43 -1.58
C VAL A 194 -13.23 -5.04 -1.51
N VAL A 195 -14.53 -4.94 -1.64
CA VAL A 195 -15.23 -3.65 -1.76
C VAL A 195 -16.29 -3.47 -0.69
N ALA A 196 -16.14 -2.42 0.10
CA ALA A 196 -17.21 -1.83 0.88
C ALA A 196 -17.45 -0.40 0.37
N ASN A 197 -18.53 -0.19 -0.37
CA ASN A 197 -18.84 1.10 -0.97
C ASN A 197 -19.19 2.17 0.07
N ALA A 198 -19.15 3.43 -0.33
CA ALA A 198 -19.57 4.55 0.52
C ALA A 198 -21.06 4.50 0.91
N SER A 199 -21.88 3.82 0.12
CA SER A 199 -23.30 3.61 0.38
C SER A 199 -23.61 2.40 1.26
N ASP A 200 -22.61 1.53 1.49
CA ASP A 200 -22.80 0.32 2.29
C ASP A 200 -22.85 0.66 3.78
N PRO A 201 -23.58 -0.13 4.59
CA PRO A 201 -23.64 0.07 6.03
C PRO A 201 -22.27 0.11 6.69
N ALA A 202 -22.11 0.94 7.74
CA ALA A 202 -20.86 1.08 8.47
C ALA A 202 -20.23 -0.26 8.94
N PRO A 203 -21.00 -1.28 9.36
CA PRO A 203 -20.44 -2.58 9.71
C PRO A 203 -19.66 -3.26 8.57
N LEU A 204 -20.10 -3.14 7.33
CA LEU A 204 -19.37 -3.68 6.18
C LEU A 204 -18.06 -2.93 5.92
N GLN A 205 -18.06 -1.61 6.05
CA GLN A 205 -16.84 -0.80 5.94
C GLN A 205 -15.85 -1.12 7.08
N TYR A 206 -16.36 -1.43 8.26
CA TYR A 206 -15.56 -1.82 9.42
C TYR A 206 -14.86 -3.17 9.20
N ILE A 207 -15.56 -4.19 8.72
CA ILE A 207 -14.98 -5.54 8.57
C ILE A 207 -14.13 -5.70 7.30
N ALA A 208 -14.31 -4.87 6.28
CA ALA A 208 -13.63 -5.02 4.99
C ALA A 208 -12.10 -5.17 5.11
N PRO A 209 -11.36 -4.35 5.88
CA PRO A 209 -9.93 -4.54 6.08
C PRO A 209 -9.57 -5.87 6.75
N TYR A 210 -10.35 -6.33 7.70
CA TYR A 210 -10.12 -7.62 8.37
C TYR A 210 -10.36 -8.80 7.42
N SER A 211 -11.39 -8.71 6.58
CA SER A 211 -11.70 -9.70 5.56
C SER A 211 -10.58 -9.81 4.53
N GLY A 212 -10.15 -8.67 4.00
CA GLY A 212 -9.01 -8.62 3.07
C GLY A 212 -7.72 -9.14 3.71
N CYS A 213 -7.49 -8.82 4.99
CA CYS A 213 -6.35 -9.33 5.74
C CYS A 213 -6.36 -10.86 5.84
N ALA A 214 -7.50 -11.48 6.14
CA ALA A 214 -7.65 -12.93 6.17
C ALA A 214 -7.34 -13.57 4.80
N MET A 215 -7.80 -12.93 3.71
CA MET A 215 -7.47 -13.36 2.34
C MET A 215 -5.97 -13.27 2.06
N GLY A 216 -5.30 -12.20 2.49
CA GLY A 216 -3.85 -12.03 2.36
C GLY A 216 -3.04 -13.01 3.23
N GLU A 217 -3.52 -13.31 4.44
CA GLU A 217 -2.88 -14.27 5.34
C GLU A 217 -2.86 -15.69 4.79
N TYR A 218 -3.85 -16.06 3.96
CA TYR A 218 -3.84 -17.35 3.28
C TYR A 218 -2.54 -17.57 2.50
N TYR A 219 -2.08 -16.57 1.76
CA TYR A 219 -0.82 -16.67 1.01
C TYR A 219 0.38 -16.76 1.94
N ARG A 220 0.46 -15.88 2.93
CA ARG A 220 1.53 -15.86 3.92
C ARG A 220 1.65 -17.22 4.64
N ASP A 221 0.54 -17.75 5.16
CA ASP A 221 0.51 -18.95 5.98
C ASP A 221 0.79 -20.23 5.16
N ASN A 222 0.72 -20.16 3.83
CA ASN A 222 1.08 -21.24 2.91
C ASN A 222 2.45 -21.03 2.22
N GLY A 223 3.34 -20.26 2.81
CA GLY A 223 4.70 -20.06 2.31
C GLY A 223 4.80 -19.17 1.07
N MET A 224 3.73 -18.48 0.72
CA MET A 224 3.66 -17.55 -0.42
C MET A 224 3.82 -16.10 0.04
N HIS A 225 3.82 -15.17 -0.90
CA HIS A 225 3.92 -13.75 -0.62
C HIS A 225 2.64 -13.02 -0.97
N GLY A 226 2.11 -12.26 -0.01
CA GLY A 226 0.95 -11.41 -0.18
C GLY A 226 1.31 -9.92 -0.08
N LEU A 227 0.62 -9.10 -0.85
CA LEU A 227 0.59 -7.65 -0.73
C LEU A 227 -0.85 -7.23 -0.49
N ILE A 228 -1.12 -6.48 0.57
CA ILE A 228 -2.44 -5.94 0.85
C ILE A 228 -2.43 -4.42 0.91
N VAL A 229 -3.38 -3.81 0.22
CA VAL A 229 -3.64 -2.37 0.25
C VAL A 229 -4.94 -2.12 1.00
N TYR A 230 -4.95 -1.20 1.95
CA TYR A 230 -6.15 -0.74 2.65
C TYR A 230 -6.46 0.70 2.26
N ASP A 231 -7.36 0.91 1.33
CA ASP A 231 -7.72 2.25 0.81
C ASP A 231 -9.15 2.62 1.17
N ASP A 232 -9.41 3.31 2.28
CA ASP A 232 -8.47 3.79 3.28
C ASP A 232 -8.91 3.45 4.72
N LEU A 233 -7.97 3.43 5.63
CA LEU A 233 -8.24 3.15 7.05
C LEU A 233 -8.88 4.34 7.79
N SER A 234 -8.80 5.56 7.26
CA SER A 234 -9.52 6.73 7.81
C SER A 234 -11.02 6.51 7.77
N LYS A 235 -11.53 5.94 6.67
CA LYS A 235 -12.94 5.61 6.52
C LYS A 235 -13.36 4.43 7.40
N GLN A 236 -12.49 3.43 7.55
CA GLN A 236 -12.73 2.35 8.52
C GLN A 236 -12.88 2.92 9.94
N ALA A 237 -12.00 3.82 10.36
CA ALA A 237 -12.09 4.46 11.67
C ALA A 237 -13.40 5.26 11.83
N THR A 238 -13.81 5.98 10.79
CA THR A 238 -15.08 6.72 10.78
C THR A 238 -16.29 5.79 10.92
N ALA A 239 -16.30 4.66 10.20
CA ALA A 239 -17.34 3.65 10.30
C ALA A 239 -17.38 3.05 11.72
N TYR A 240 -16.22 2.75 12.30
CA TYR A 240 -16.11 2.25 13.67
C TYR A 240 -16.60 3.26 14.70
N ARG A 241 -16.29 4.56 14.54
CA ARG A 241 -16.83 5.64 15.36
C ARG A 241 -18.35 5.69 15.29
N GLN A 242 -18.91 5.64 14.09
CA GLN A 242 -20.36 5.63 13.89
C GLN A 242 -21.03 4.46 14.63
N MET A 243 -20.53 3.25 14.44
CA MET A 243 -21.04 2.06 15.13
C MET A 243 -20.94 2.17 16.66
N SER A 244 -19.80 2.65 17.16
CA SER A 244 -19.56 2.81 18.59
C SER A 244 -20.51 3.81 19.24
N LEU A 245 -20.82 4.93 18.56
CA LEU A 245 -21.79 5.91 19.03
C LEU A 245 -23.22 5.33 19.06
N VAL A 246 -23.62 4.56 18.04
CA VAL A 246 -24.94 3.90 18.03
C VAL A 246 -25.04 2.82 19.13
N LEU A 247 -23.95 2.10 19.40
CA LEU A 247 -23.83 1.16 20.51
C LEU A 247 -23.71 1.86 21.88
N ARG A 248 -23.73 3.19 21.95
CA ARG A 248 -23.60 4.01 23.17
C ARG A 248 -22.28 3.79 23.92
N ARG A 249 -21.21 3.42 23.22
CA ARG A 249 -19.87 3.41 23.82
C ARG A 249 -19.42 4.85 24.09
N PRO A 250 -18.77 5.13 25.23
CA PRO A 250 -18.35 6.49 25.57
C PRO A 250 -17.32 7.01 24.54
N PRO A 251 -17.54 8.20 23.97
CA PRO A 251 -16.61 8.80 23.03
C PRO A 251 -15.39 9.38 23.75
N GLY A 252 -14.23 9.28 23.09
CA GLY A 252 -12.98 9.94 23.45
C GLY A 252 -12.62 11.10 22.53
N ARG A 253 -11.33 11.27 22.24
CA ARG A 253 -10.82 12.32 21.35
C ARG A 253 -11.47 12.22 19.96
N GLU A 254 -11.90 13.34 19.41
CA GLU A 254 -12.60 13.46 18.11
C GLU A 254 -13.81 12.52 17.98
N ALA A 255 -14.47 12.25 19.13
CA ALA A 255 -15.59 11.31 19.24
C ALA A 255 -15.27 9.84 18.85
N PHE A 256 -14.01 9.47 18.68
CA PHE A 256 -13.62 8.09 18.51
C PHE A 256 -13.73 7.31 19.83
N PRO A 257 -14.06 6.00 19.79
CA PRO A 257 -14.02 5.17 20.98
C PRO A 257 -12.58 4.98 21.47
N GLY A 258 -12.42 4.69 22.77
CA GLY A 258 -11.09 4.59 23.40
C GLY A 258 -10.18 3.48 22.83
N ASP A 259 -10.75 2.51 22.14
CA ASP A 259 -10.06 1.37 21.52
C ASP A 259 -9.76 1.54 20.02
N VAL A 260 -9.88 2.76 19.47
CA VAL A 260 -9.62 3.00 18.04
C VAL A 260 -8.16 2.73 17.65
N PHE A 261 -7.21 2.92 18.57
CA PHE A 261 -5.83 2.49 18.33
C PHE A 261 -5.75 0.97 18.11
N TYR A 262 -6.45 0.20 18.93
CA TYR A 262 -6.51 -1.25 18.83
C TYR A 262 -7.21 -1.74 17.55
N LEU A 263 -8.16 -0.97 17.03
CA LEU A 263 -8.78 -1.23 15.71
C LEU A 263 -7.73 -1.43 14.61
N HIS A 264 -6.76 -0.53 14.50
CA HIS A 264 -5.73 -0.55 13.47
C HIS A 264 -4.52 -1.41 13.86
N SER A 265 -4.11 -1.41 15.14
CA SER A 265 -2.94 -2.17 15.58
C SER A 265 -3.17 -3.69 15.45
N ARG A 266 -4.33 -4.20 15.86
CA ARG A 266 -4.64 -5.64 15.71
C ARG A 266 -4.79 -6.07 14.25
N LEU A 267 -5.12 -5.14 13.33
CA LEU A 267 -5.13 -5.39 11.89
C LEU A 267 -3.72 -5.43 11.32
N LEU A 268 -2.97 -4.35 11.51
CA LEU A 268 -1.67 -4.15 10.87
C LEU A 268 -0.57 -5.07 11.42
N GLU A 269 -0.65 -5.45 12.69
CA GLU A 269 0.27 -6.43 13.28
C GLU A 269 0.16 -7.84 12.67
N ARG A 270 -0.91 -8.15 11.95
CA ARG A 270 -1.07 -9.40 11.20
C ARG A 270 -0.16 -9.48 9.98
N SER A 271 0.30 -8.34 9.45
CA SER A 271 1.27 -8.28 8.36
C SER A 271 2.69 -8.48 8.89
N SER A 272 3.39 -9.46 8.33
CA SER A 272 4.73 -9.85 8.78
C SER A 272 5.42 -10.78 7.77
N LYS A 273 6.74 -10.96 7.93
CA LYS A 273 7.53 -12.03 7.33
C LYS A 273 7.58 -13.19 8.32
N LEU A 274 7.28 -14.40 7.87
CA LEU A 274 7.37 -15.61 8.69
C LEU A 274 8.79 -16.18 8.75
N SER A 275 9.07 -16.92 9.83
CA SER A 275 10.27 -17.71 9.97
C SER A 275 10.33 -18.87 8.96
N GLU A 276 11.52 -19.41 8.75
CA GLU A 276 11.73 -20.55 7.83
C GLU A 276 10.94 -21.79 8.26
N ASP A 277 10.82 -22.04 9.54
CA ASP A 277 10.03 -23.15 10.11
C ASP A 277 8.54 -23.06 9.75
N LEU A 278 8.05 -21.86 9.43
CA LEU A 278 6.68 -21.60 9.00
C LEU A 278 6.54 -21.36 7.48
N GLY A 279 7.56 -21.70 6.71
CA GLY A 279 7.56 -21.65 5.25
C GLY A 279 7.96 -20.32 4.64
N SER A 280 8.53 -19.40 5.41
CA SER A 280 9.07 -18.10 4.92
C SER A 280 8.08 -17.20 4.14
N GLY A 281 6.79 -17.41 4.29
CA GLY A 281 5.76 -16.58 3.66
C GLY A 281 5.78 -15.14 4.20
N SER A 282 5.15 -14.23 3.49
CA SER A 282 5.04 -12.82 3.92
C SER A 282 3.70 -12.21 3.55
N LEU A 283 3.28 -11.23 4.36
CA LEU A 283 2.18 -10.33 4.03
C LEU A 283 2.66 -8.90 4.25
N THR A 284 2.80 -8.16 3.17
CA THR A 284 3.18 -6.74 3.16
C THR A 284 1.93 -5.90 3.16
N ALA A 285 1.85 -4.86 3.99
CA ALA A 285 0.70 -3.99 4.06
C ALA A 285 1.04 -2.56 3.62
N LEU A 286 0.17 -2.01 2.78
CA LEU A 286 0.15 -0.60 2.39
C LEU A 286 -1.17 0.02 2.88
N PRO A 287 -1.27 0.40 4.17
CA PRO A 287 -2.40 1.18 4.65
C PRO A 287 -2.35 2.59 4.07
N VAL A 288 -3.52 3.11 3.72
CA VAL A 288 -3.70 4.48 3.24
C VAL A 288 -4.44 5.27 4.30
N ILE A 289 -3.94 6.46 4.61
CA ILE A 289 -4.57 7.44 5.51
C ILE A 289 -4.74 8.77 4.77
N GLU A 290 -5.93 9.35 4.89
CA GLU A 290 -6.22 10.69 4.38
C GLU A 290 -5.99 11.73 5.48
N THR A 291 -5.18 12.74 5.17
CA THR A 291 -5.02 13.94 6.01
C THR A 291 -5.90 15.07 5.50
N GLN A 292 -6.06 16.11 6.34
CA GLN A 292 -6.68 17.37 5.97
C GLN A 292 -5.64 18.47 6.16
N GLU A 293 -5.40 19.26 5.11
CA GLU A 293 -4.42 20.35 5.11
C GLU A 293 -3.00 19.95 5.56
N GLY A 294 -2.63 18.70 5.25
CA GLY A 294 -1.32 18.14 5.60
C GLY A 294 -1.14 17.84 7.11
N ASP A 295 -2.20 17.88 7.92
CA ASP A 295 -2.08 17.65 9.37
C ASP A 295 -1.85 16.19 9.71
N VAL A 296 -0.58 15.82 9.90
CA VAL A 296 -0.16 14.49 10.37
C VAL A 296 -0.28 14.33 11.89
N SER A 297 -0.55 15.40 12.62
CA SER A 297 -0.71 15.39 14.08
C SER A 297 -2.13 15.03 14.54
N ALA A 298 -3.07 14.92 13.62
CA ALA A 298 -4.44 14.46 13.88
C ALA A 298 -4.45 13.05 14.48
N TYR A 299 -5.55 12.68 15.12
CA TYR A 299 -5.61 11.49 15.97
C TYR A 299 -5.36 10.18 15.20
N ILE A 300 -6.07 9.95 14.12
CA ILE A 300 -5.90 8.71 13.33
C ILE A 300 -4.56 8.64 12.62
N PRO A 301 -4.07 9.69 11.93
CA PRO A 301 -2.72 9.71 11.35
C PRO A 301 -1.63 9.35 12.37
N THR A 302 -1.62 9.99 13.53
CA THR A 302 -0.63 9.75 14.60
C THR A 302 -0.62 8.30 15.06
N ASN A 303 -1.82 7.70 15.23
CA ASN A 303 -1.95 6.30 15.63
C ASN A 303 -1.33 5.37 14.57
N VAL A 304 -1.67 5.55 13.30
CA VAL A 304 -1.21 4.65 12.25
C VAL A 304 0.28 4.82 11.96
N ILE A 305 0.83 6.03 12.01
CA ILE A 305 2.27 6.29 11.92
C ILE A 305 3.03 5.51 13.01
N SER A 306 2.50 5.44 14.22
CA SER A 306 3.14 4.72 15.33
C SER A 306 3.08 3.19 15.18
N ILE A 307 2.06 2.65 14.50
CA ILE A 307 1.88 1.21 14.28
C ILE A 307 2.74 0.70 13.12
N THR A 308 2.96 1.53 12.10
CA THR A 308 3.64 1.15 10.85
C THR A 308 5.17 1.22 10.95
N ASP A 309 5.84 0.58 10.01
CA ASP A 309 7.31 0.53 9.90
C ASP A 309 7.88 1.67 9.07
N GLY A 310 7.10 2.70 8.84
CA GLY A 310 7.44 3.89 8.09
C GLY A 310 6.23 4.47 7.37
N GLN A 311 6.46 5.57 6.66
CA GLN A 311 5.43 6.25 5.89
C GLN A 311 5.98 6.89 4.61
N ILE A 312 5.17 6.88 3.57
CA ILE A 312 5.31 7.65 2.35
C ILE A 312 4.36 8.84 2.47
N TYR A 313 4.90 10.03 2.70
CA TYR A 313 4.12 11.26 2.81
C TYR A 313 3.99 11.94 1.46
N LEU A 314 2.76 12.24 1.05
CA LEU A 314 2.45 12.94 -0.20
C LEU A 314 2.05 14.38 0.09
N ASP A 315 2.81 15.31 -0.44
CA ASP A 315 2.61 16.75 -0.24
C ASP A 315 1.77 17.38 -1.36
N THR A 316 0.76 18.17 -0.98
CA THR A 316 -0.14 18.84 -1.91
C THR A 316 0.55 19.89 -2.75
N ASN A 317 1.54 20.62 -2.19
CA ASN A 317 2.26 21.65 -2.94
C ASN A 317 3.16 21.03 -4.01
N LEU A 318 3.84 19.92 -3.68
CA LEU A 318 4.60 19.16 -4.68
C LEU A 318 3.70 18.63 -5.81
N PHE A 319 2.53 18.10 -5.45
CA PHE A 319 1.57 17.61 -6.44
C PHE A 319 1.09 18.70 -7.40
N ASN A 320 0.71 19.86 -6.85
CA ASN A 320 0.27 21.02 -7.61
C ASN A 320 1.43 21.65 -8.41
N GLY A 321 2.67 21.57 -7.90
CA GLY A 321 3.89 21.99 -8.58
C GLY A 321 4.35 21.03 -9.69
N GLY A 322 3.58 19.95 -9.96
CA GLY A 322 3.87 19.02 -11.05
C GLY A 322 4.92 17.95 -10.71
N VAL A 323 5.33 17.82 -9.44
CA VAL A 323 6.16 16.71 -8.97
C VAL A 323 5.26 15.54 -8.66
N ARG A 324 5.30 14.50 -9.50
CA ARG A 324 4.45 13.31 -9.39
C ARG A 324 5.28 12.03 -9.63
N PRO A 325 5.30 11.07 -8.67
CA PRO A 325 4.62 11.08 -7.35
C PRO A 325 5.10 12.24 -6.45
N ALA A 326 4.15 12.79 -5.69
CA ALA A 326 4.39 13.97 -4.85
C ALA A 326 5.02 13.60 -3.49
N VAL A 327 6.04 12.74 -3.51
CA VAL A 327 6.68 12.20 -2.31
C VAL A 327 7.53 13.29 -1.64
N ASP A 328 7.20 13.62 -0.40
CA ASP A 328 8.06 14.42 0.44
C ASP A 328 9.15 13.54 1.07
N VAL A 329 10.38 13.72 0.61
CA VAL A 329 11.56 12.94 1.05
C VAL A 329 11.93 13.23 2.51
N GLY A 330 11.62 14.44 2.99
CA GLY A 330 11.93 14.87 4.37
C GLY A 330 11.05 14.17 5.39
N LEU A 331 9.75 14.10 5.13
CA LEU A 331 8.75 13.51 6.03
C LEU A 331 8.55 12.00 5.82
N SER A 332 9.00 11.46 4.69
CA SER A 332 8.89 10.04 4.38
C SER A 332 10.03 9.24 5.00
N VAL A 333 9.72 8.07 5.56
CA VAL A 333 10.68 7.21 6.27
C VAL A 333 10.36 5.75 6.00
N SER A 334 11.38 4.93 5.71
CA SER A 334 11.32 3.47 5.82
C SER A 334 12.21 3.02 6.96
N ARG A 335 11.65 2.36 7.98
CA ARG A 335 12.43 1.83 9.11
C ARG A 335 13.23 0.58 8.75
N VAL A 336 12.86 -0.11 7.69
CA VAL A 336 13.63 -1.24 7.12
C VAL A 336 14.78 -0.71 6.29
N GLY A 337 14.57 0.35 5.52
CA GLY A 337 15.57 1.07 4.77
C GLY A 337 16.36 0.17 3.82
N GLY A 338 17.65 0.41 3.69
CA GLY A 338 18.55 -0.30 2.76
C GLY A 338 18.68 -1.82 2.98
N SER A 339 18.09 -2.38 4.05
CA SER A 339 17.99 -3.84 4.22
C SER A 339 17.02 -4.47 3.22
N ALA A 340 16.06 -3.70 2.71
CA ALA A 340 15.09 -4.10 1.69
C ALA A 340 15.45 -3.59 0.29
N GLN A 341 16.70 -3.31 0.01
CA GLN A 341 17.20 -2.91 -1.30
C GLN A 341 18.22 -3.91 -1.84
N ILE A 342 18.23 -4.09 -3.16
CA ILE A 342 19.34 -4.74 -3.84
C ILE A 342 20.60 -3.89 -3.68
N LYS A 343 21.78 -4.52 -3.70
CA LYS A 343 23.05 -3.83 -3.49
C LYS A 343 23.30 -2.69 -4.49
N ALA A 344 22.91 -2.89 -5.74
CA ALA A 344 22.99 -1.88 -6.79
C ALA A 344 22.23 -0.61 -6.39
N MET A 345 20.95 -0.73 -6.05
CA MET A 345 20.13 0.41 -5.63
C MET A 345 20.69 1.08 -4.38
N LYS A 346 21.10 0.29 -3.38
CA LYS A 346 21.68 0.82 -2.14
C LYS A 346 22.94 1.65 -2.38
N LYS A 347 23.81 1.23 -3.32
CA LYS A 347 25.04 1.96 -3.67
C LYS A 347 24.73 3.33 -4.30
N ILE A 348 23.81 3.36 -5.26
CA ILE A 348 23.51 4.57 -6.03
C ILE A 348 22.60 5.56 -5.28
N ALA A 349 21.64 5.04 -4.51
CA ALA A 349 20.64 5.84 -3.81
C ALA A 349 21.07 6.28 -2.41
N GLY A 350 22.21 5.77 -1.91
CA GLY A 350 22.63 6.02 -0.53
C GLY A 350 22.82 7.51 -0.18
N LYS A 351 23.22 8.34 -1.15
CA LYS A 351 23.36 9.79 -0.99
C LYS A 351 22.16 10.60 -1.52
N LEU A 352 21.31 9.99 -2.34
CA LEU A 352 20.25 10.68 -3.07
C LEU A 352 19.32 11.48 -2.14
N ARG A 353 18.94 10.91 -1.02
CA ARG A 353 18.08 11.57 -0.04
C ARG A 353 18.74 12.81 0.56
N LEU A 354 20.02 12.73 0.88
CA LEU A 354 20.80 13.85 1.43
C LEU A 354 20.96 14.95 0.38
N ASP A 355 21.31 14.57 -0.84
CA ASP A 355 21.50 15.51 -1.96
C ASP A 355 20.22 16.27 -2.29
N LEU A 356 19.05 15.58 -2.26
CA LEU A 356 17.75 16.23 -2.45
C LEU A 356 17.33 17.13 -1.28
N ALA A 357 17.67 16.76 -0.04
CA ALA A 357 17.42 17.63 1.11
C ALA A 357 18.26 18.91 1.03
N GLN A 358 19.54 18.79 0.72
CA GLN A 358 20.43 19.94 0.51
C GLN A 358 19.96 20.80 -0.67
N PHE A 359 19.56 20.17 -1.77
CA PHE A 359 18.99 20.91 -2.91
C PHE A 359 17.79 21.76 -2.51
N ARG A 360 16.84 21.22 -1.75
CA ARG A 360 15.66 21.97 -1.30
C ARG A 360 16.01 23.18 -0.43
N GLU A 361 16.98 23.04 0.47
CA GLU A 361 17.48 24.14 1.29
C GLU A 361 18.16 25.22 0.41
N LEU A 362 19.02 24.81 -0.50
CA LEU A 362 19.70 25.70 -1.42
C LEU A 362 18.73 26.39 -2.39
N GLU A 363 17.74 25.70 -2.91
CA GLU A 363 16.72 26.28 -3.80
C GLU A 363 15.87 27.32 -3.08
N ALA A 364 15.51 27.07 -1.82
CA ALA A 364 14.81 28.04 -1.00
C ALA A 364 15.67 29.30 -0.77
N PHE A 365 16.95 29.13 -0.47
CA PHE A 365 17.90 30.23 -0.28
C PHE A 365 18.14 31.00 -1.58
N ALA A 366 18.29 30.32 -2.70
CA ALA A 366 18.54 30.91 -4.02
C ALA A 366 17.46 31.89 -4.50
N LYS A 367 16.22 31.75 -3.99
CA LYS A 367 15.13 32.70 -4.28
C LYS A 367 15.38 34.09 -3.72
N PHE A 368 16.25 34.21 -2.72
CA PHE A 368 16.56 35.47 -2.02
C PHE A 368 17.99 35.97 -2.27
N ALA A 369 18.86 35.14 -2.85
CA ALA A 369 20.26 35.49 -3.11
C ALA A 369 20.41 36.13 -4.52
N SER A 370 21.15 37.26 -4.61
CA SER A 370 21.41 37.93 -5.85
C SER A 370 22.54 37.26 -6.67
N ASP A 371 23.50 36.65 -5.96
CA ASP A 371 24.65 35.97 -6.57
C ASP A 371 24.88 34.62 -5.90
N LEU A 372 25.02 33.58 -6.70
CA LEU A 372 25.36 32.22 -6.28
C LEU A 372 26.78 31.89 -6.73
N ASP A 373 27.57 31.26 -5.87
CA ASP A 373 28.85 30.69 -6.29
C ASP A 373 28.63 29.49 -7.23
N GLU A 374 29.66 29.17 -8.05
CA GLU A 374 29.56 28.09 -9.05
C GLU A 374 29.24 26.73 -8.48
N ALA A 375 29.75 26.40 -7.29
CA ALA A 375 29.50 25.11 -6.64
C ALA A 375 28.03 24.99 -6.21
N THR A 376 27.48 26.03 -5.62
CA THR A 376 26.06 26.09 -5.23
C THR A 376 25.13 26.03 -6.45
N ALA A 377 25.49 26.78 -7.53
CA ALA A 377 24.72 26.72 -8.78
C ALA A 377 24.75 25.34 -9.43
N ALA A 378 25.88 24.63 -9.40
CA ALA A 378 25.99 23.26 -9.90
C ALA A 378 25.16 22.28 -9.08
N GLN A 379 25.14 22.42 -7.75
CA GLN A 379 24.30 21.59 -6.87
C GLN A 379 22.80 21.80 -7.13
N ILE A 380 22.35 23.04 -7.31
CA ILE A 380 20.96 23.36 -7.65
C ILE A 380 20.61 22.78 -9.03
N THR A 381 21.49 22.93 -10.01
CA THR A 381 21.33 22.39 -11.35
C THR A 381 21.13 20.86 -11.31
N ARG A 382 22.02 20.15 -10.63
CA ARG A 382 21.92 18.69 -10.46
C ARG A 382 20.65 18.28 -9.71
N GLY A 383 20.34 18.98 -8.62
CA GLY A 383 19.14 18.72 -7.84
C GLY A 383 17.83 18.84 -8.65
N ARG A 384 17.72 19.85 -9.50
CA ARG A 384 16.56 20.02 -10.41
C ARG A 384 16.42 18.85 -11.37
N ARG A 385 17.52 18.39 -11.99
CA ARG A 385 17.50 17.23 -12.89
C ARG A 385 17.15 15.95 -12.14
N MET A 386 17.64 15.81 -10.92
CA MET A 386 17.31 14.68 -10.07
C MET A 386 15.82 14.64 -9.73
N VAL A 387 15.21 15.78 -9.40
CA VAL A 387 13.76 15.87 -9.18
C VAL A 387 12.99 15.50 -10.45
N GLU A 388 13.46 15.96 -11.62
CA GLU A 388 12.81 15.66 -12.90
C GLU A 388 12.88 14.16 -13.24
N ILE A 389 14.04 13.52 -13.04
CA ILE A 389 14.23 12.08 -13.22
C ILE A 389 13.31 11.25 -12.31
N LEU A 390 13.06 11.71 -11.09
CA LEU A 390 12.20 11.00 -10.13
C LEU A 390 10.71 11.11 -10.45
N LYS A 391 10.30 12.01 -11.33
CA LYS A 391 8.92 12.07 -11.82
C LYS A 391 8.59 10.83 -12.65
N GLN A 392 7.38 10.35 -12.51
CA GLN A 392 6.91 9.14 -13.20
C GLN A 392 5.39 9.22 -13.42
N ASN A 393 4.95 8.81 -14.60
CA ASN A 393 3.53 8.76 -14.93
C ASN A 393 2.85 7.60 -14.18
N GLN A 394 1.56 7.75 -13.92
CA GLN A 394 0.73 6.69 -13.34
C GLN A 394 0.63 5.49 -14.28
N TYR A 395 0.54 4.29 -13.70
CA TYR A 395 0.35 3.01 -14.40
C TYR A 395 1.51 2.62 -15.32
N VAL A 396 2.68 3.19 -15.08
CA VAL A 396 3.90 2.88 -15.83
C VAL A 396 5.04 2.59 -14.83
N PRO A 397 4.93 1.49 -14.06
CA PRO A 397 6.01 1.09 -13.17
C PRO A 397 7.26 0.71 -13.97
N MET A 398 8.43 1.00 -13.43
CA MET A 398 9.72 0.78 -14.06
C MET A 398 10.47 -0.40 -13.43
N ALA A 399 11.06 -1.27 -14.27
CA ALA A 399 11.89 -2.36 -13.81
C ALA A 399 13.10 -1.88 -13.00
N THR A 400 13.52 -2.63 -12.02
CA THR A 400 14.58 -2.23 -11.06
C THR A 400 15.91 -1.90 -11.74
N ALA A 401 16.35 -2.70 -12.71
CA ALA A 401 17.59 -2.43 -13.45
C ALA A 401 17.52 -1.10 -14.21
N SER A 402 16.37 -0.78 -14.81
CA SER A 402 16.15 0.50 -15.50
C SER A 402 16.19 1.68 -14.52
N GLN A 403 15.58 1.54 -13.34
CA GLN A 403 15.67 2.56 -12.27
C GLN A 403 17.12 2.78 -11.85
N VAL A 404 17.88 1.70 -11.65
CA VAL A 404 19.29 1.73 -11.28
C VAL A 404 20.11 2.49 -12.32
N ILE A 405 19.94 2.20 -13.62
CA ILE A 405 20.69 2.85 -14.71
C ILE A 405 20.43 4.35 -14.74
N ILE A 406 19.17 4.78 -14.70
CA ILE A 406 18.85 6.21 -14.82
C ILE A 406 19.22 7.02 -13.58
N ILE A 407 19.02 6.46 -12.37
CA ILE A 407 19.44 7.12 -11.13
C ILE A 407 20.96 7.19 -11.05
N TYR A 408 21.67 6.14 -11.51
CA TYR A 408 23.12 6.14 -11.63
C TYR A 408 23.60 7.27 -12.55
N ALA A 409 23.06 7.37 -13.77
CA ALA A 409 23.42 8.43 -14.71
C ALA A 409 23.20 9.83 -14.12
N ALA A 410 22.08 10.05 -13.45
CA ALA A 410 21.78 11.34 -12.80
C ALA A 410 22.73 11.64 -11.64
N SER A 411 23.01 10.65 -10.77
CA SER A 411 23.90 10.81 -9.62
C SER A 411 25.36 11.05 -9.99
N GLN A 412 25.81 10.50 -11.12
CA GLN A 412 27.17 10.73 -11.64
C GLN A 412 27.32 12.05 -12.41
N GLY A 413 26.24 12.83 -12.58
CA GLY A 413 26.28 14.15 -13.22
C GLY A 413 26.19 14.12 -14.75
N TYR A 414 25.83 12.97 -15.35
CA TYR A 414 25.68 12.87 -16.80
C TYR A 414 24.53 13.73 -17.37
N LEU A 415 23.64 14.23 -16.51
CA LEU A 415 22.52 15.09 -16.89
C LEU A 415 22.76 16.57 -16.60
N ASP A 416 23.92 16.97 -16.04
CA ASP A 416 24.15 18.35 -15.58
C ASP A 416 24.10 19.39 -16.73
N ASP A 417 24.44 19.00 -17.94
CA ASP A 417 24.39 19.80 -19.16
C ASP A 417 23.14 19.57 -20.05
N VAL A 418 22.24 18.67 -19.64
CA VAL A 418 20.96 18.42 -20.32
C VAL A 418 19.95 19.48 -19.93
N GLU A 419 19.26 20.11 -20.89
CA GLU A 419 18.16 21.03 -20.61
C GLU A 419 17.02 20.35 -19.84
N LEU A 420 16.38 21.08 -18.91
CA LEU A 420 15.41 20.49 -17.99
C LEU A 420 14.23 19.85 -18.72
N GLU A 421 13.78 20.48 -19.80
CA GLU A 421 12.69 20.03 -20.67
C GLU A 421 13.04 18.73 -21.43
N SER A 422 14.34 18.49 -21.67
CA SER A 422 14.86 17.33 -22.40
C SER A 422 15.22 16.14 -21.49
N VAL A 423 15.14 16.30 -20.16
CA VAL A 423 15.48 15.23 -19.21
C VAL A 423 14.65 13.97 -19.43
N LYS A 424 13.37 14.13 -19.77
CA LYS A 424 12.48 12.99 -20.03
C LYS A 424 12.82 12.24 -21.33
N GLU A 425 13.19 12.99 -22.38
CA GLU A 425 13.71 12.42 -23.64
C GLU A 425 15.02 11.68 -23.40
N PHE A 426 15.92 12.26 -22.61
CA PHE A 426 17.17 11.62 -22.22
C PHE A 426 16.92 10.30 -21.48
N GLU A 427 15.99 10.27 -20.51
CA GLU A 427 15.63 9.05 -19.79
C GLU A 427 15.19 7.94 -20.76
N ILE A 428 14.24 8.24 -21.64
CA ILE A 428 13.71 7.28 -22.62
C ILE A 428 14.81 6.79 -23.55
N GLY A 429 15.56 7.71 -24.16
CA GLY A 429 16.60 7.36 -25.11
C GLY A 429 17.76 6.57 -24.47
N LEU A 430 18.14 6.89 -23.24
CA LEU A 430 19.16 6.14 -22.50
C LEU A 430 18.70 4.69 -22.23
N LEU A 431 17.48 4.49 -21.78
CA LEU A 431 16.95 3.14 -21.51
C LEU A 431 16.80 2.33 -22.80
N GLU A 432 16.39 2.94 -23.91
CA GLU A 432 16.37 2.30 -25.23
C GLU A 432 17.77 1.94 -25.70
N HIS A 433 18.76 2.81 -25.47
CA HIS A 433 20.16 2.54 -25.79
C HIS A 433 20.68 1.33 -25.00
N PHE A 434 20.42 1.25 -23.71
CA PHE A 434 20.82 0.10 -22.91
C PHE A 434 20.11 -1.18 -23.34
N THR A 435 18.82 -1.12 -23.62
CA THR A 435 18.04 -2.27 -24.10
C THR A 435 18.55 -2.81 -25.43
N SER A 436 18.95 -1.93 -26.36
CA SER A 436 19.35 -2.31 -27.70
C SER A 436 20.85 -2.61 -27.85
N LYS A 437 21.72 -1.87 -27.14
CA LYS A 437 23.18 -1.92 -27.35
C LYS A 437 23.98 -2.43 -26.14
N ALA A 438 23.34 -2.58 -24.99
CA ALA A 438 23.97 -3.09 -23.77
C ALA A 438 23.03 -3.92 -22.90
N PRO A 439 22.21 -4.85 -23.46
CA PRO A 439 21.27 -5.66 -22.70
C PRO A 439 21.94 -6.51 -21.62
N GLU A 440 23.21 -6.83 -21.80
CA GLU A 440 24.02 -7.54 -20.82
C GLU A 440 24.23 -6.75 -19.52
N CYS A 441 24.22 -5.40 -19.56
CA CYS A 441 24.30 -4.60 -18.33
C CYS A 441 23.00 -4.72 -17.52
N ILE A 442 21.85 -4.68 -18.19
CA ILE A 442 20.54 -4.85 -17.56
C ILE A 442 20.47 -6.24 -16.91
N LYS A 443 20.83 -7.28 -17.71
CA LYS A 443 20.82 -8.66 -17.23
C LYS A 443 21.77 -8.89 -16.06
N GLU A 444 22.97 -8.31 -16.06
CA GLU A 444 23.92 -8.44 -14.96
C GLU A 444 23.38 -7.81 -13.66
N ILE A 445 22.68 -6.64 -13.75
CA ILE A 445 22.00 -6.03 -12.61
C ILE A 445 20.89 -6.92 -12.09
N ASP A 446 20.06 -7.49 -12.97
CA ASP A 446 18.94 -8.36 -12.60
C ASP A 446 19.43 -9.65 -11.95
N ASP A 447 20.46 -10.28 -12.51
CA ASP A 447 20.99 -11.57 -12.04
C ASP A 447 21.77 -11.44 -10.73
N THR A 448 22.58 -10.37 -10.55
CA THR A 448 23.48 -10.21 -9.43
C THR A 448 22.93 -9.31 -8.33
N GLY A 449 22.01 -8.41 -8.68
CA GLY A 449 21.52 -7.35 -7.80
C GLY A 449 22.60 -6.35 -7.39
N ASP A 450 23.75 -6.31 -8.09
CA ASP A 450 24.90 -5.46 -7.72
C ASP A 450 25.47 -4.73 -8.94
N ILE A 451 26.21 -3.65 -8.68
CA ILE A 451 27.07 -2.96 -9.64
C ILE A 451 28.51 -3.08 -9.12
N GLY A 452 29.28 -3.98 -9.73
CA GLY A 452 30.72 -4.07 -9.53
C GLY A 452 31.47 -3.04 -10.37
N ASP A 453 32.77 -2.82 -10.07
CA ASP A 453 33.58 -1.81 -10.76
C ASP A 453 33.61 -2.01 -12.28
N LYS A 454 33.71 -3.26 -12.74
CA LYS A 454 33.71 -3.61 -14.18
C LYS A 454 32.38 -3.23 -14.87
N LEU A 455 31.25 -3.47 -14.20
CA LEU A 455 29.94 -3.12 -14.73
C LEU A 455 29.76 -1.59 -14.72
N ALA A 456 30.21 -0.91 -13.67
CA ALA A 456 30.20 0.56 -13.58
C ALA A 456 30.99 1.19 -14.74
N ASP A 457 32.21 0.71 -15.02
CA ASP A 457 33.03 1.18 -16.14
C ASP A 457 32.33 0.96 -17.49
N LYS A 458 31.65 -0.18 -17.64
CA LYS A 458 30.90 -0.49 -18.87
C LYS A 458 29.69 0.43 -19.02
N MET A 459 28.95 0.64 -17.92
CA MET A 459 27.82 1.58 -17.90
C MET A 459 28.27 2.98 -18.25
N ASN A 460 29.36 3.48 -17.66
CA ASN A 460 29.93 4.80 -17.97
C ASN A 460 30.22 4.97 -19.47
N LYS A 461 30.89 4.00 -20.07
CA LYS A 461 31.18 4.02 -21.53
C LYS A 461 29.88 4.06 -22.36
N LYS A 462 28.86 3.31 -21.97
CA LYS A 462 27.60 3.27 -22.71
C LYS A 462 26.77 4.54 -22.53
N ILE A 463 26.81 5.16 -21.35
CA ILE A 463 26.17 6.46 -21.13
C ILE A 463 26.87 7.55 -21.95
N GLU A 464 28.23 7.57 -21.99
CA GLU A 464 28.99 8.50 -22.80
C GLU A 464 28.77 8.31 -24.32
N GLU A 465 28.65 7.06 -24.76
CA GLU A 465 28.27 6.70 -26.13
C GLU A 465 26.91 7.30 -26.51
N PHE A 466 25.91 7.09 -25.67
CA PHE A 466 24.59 7.66 -25.87
C PHE A 466 24.61 9.18 -25.88
N LYS A 467 25.29 9.78 -24.91
CA LYS A 467 25.36 11.24 -24.73
C LYS A 467 25.97 11.96 -25.95
N LYS A 468 26.89 11.33 -26.69
CA LYS A 468 27.44 11.89 -27.92
C LYS A 468 26.47 11.93 -29.10
N SER A 469 25.39 11.16 -29.01
CA SER A 469 24.37 11.07 -30.06
C SER A 469 23.05 11.75 -29.66
N PHE A 470 22.90 12.14 -28.41
CA PHE A 470 21.80 12.90 -27.86
C PHE A 470 21.98 14.40 -28.05
#